data_c8993a49196aa1b89aeb2bc527a16da5
#
_entry.id   c8993a49196aa1b89aeb2bc527a16da5
#
_cell.length_a   1.000
_cell.length_b   1.000
_cell.length_c   1.000
_cell.angle_alpha   90.00
_cell.angle_beta   90.00
_cell.angle_gamma   90.00
#
_symmetry.space_group_name_H-M   'P 1'
#
loop_
_entity.id
_entity.type
_entity.pdbx_description
1 polymer ?
#
loop_
_entity_poly.entity_id
_entity_poly.type
_entity_poly.pdbx_seq_one_letter_code
_entity_poly.pdbx_strand_id
1 'polypeptide(L)'
;MTAVTDASGTAPAPGAPGEGTGRGPVAGPRPARAHRLRRPGLVGLVVQPLAIAAALGAFAIWLATADLTAGERTTLDPARILDYTGEHLALTFASAAIVLVIALPLGVVLTRAPFRRASGPILAVANFGQAAPAIGLVVLLASWLGFSFRAAVVALVLYAILPVLRNTMIGLQSVDARLVEAGRGMGMSATAVLFRVELPLAVPVMLSGIRTALVLLVGSAALATFIGAGGLGLLITTGVNLFLPKVLVSGALLVALLALLIDWLGRVVEHVARPKGLR
;
A
#
# COMPACT_ATOMS: atom_id res chain seq x y z
N MET A 1 -42.44 56.22 22.83
CA MET A 1 -43.62 56.62 22.08
C MET A 1 -44.26 55.34 21.58
N THR A 2 -45.18 54.89 22.36
CA THR A 2 -46.62 54.56 22.07
C THR A 2 -46.74 53.33 21.20
N ALA A 3 -47.32 52.29 21.57
CA ALA A 3 -48.56 51.90 22.28
C ALA A 3 -49.00 50.60 21.57
N VAL A 4 -49.24 49.52 22.19
CA VAL A 4 -50.43 49.07 22.90
C VAL A 4 -51.39 48.27 22.03
N THR A 5 -51.68 47.08 22.55
CA THR A 5 -53.01 46.36 22.57
C THR A 5 -53.36 45.60 21.26
N ASP A 6 -53.97 44.45 21.28
CA ASP A 6 -54.91 43.87 22.29
C ASP A 6 -55.15 42.38 21.99
N ALA A 7 -55.58 41.72 23.00
CA ALA A 7 -56.08 40.41 23.23
C ALA A 7 -57.35 40.04 22.44
N SER A 8 -57.56 38.76 22.33
CA SER A 8 -58.76 37.95 22.51
C SER A 8 -58.62 36.66 21.74
N GLY A 9 -58.49 35.49 22.28
CA GLY A 9 -59.47 34.84 23.10
C GLY A 9 -60.43 34.03 22.24
N THR A 10 -60.12 32.76 22.05
CA THR A 10 -61.10 31.69 22.06
C THR A 10 -60.48 30.32 21.93
N ALA A 11 -60.62 29.51 22.94
CA ALA A 11 -60.41 28.06 22.88
C ALA A 11 -61.63 27.41 22.17
N PRO A 12 -61.46 26.37 21.40
CA PRO A 12 -62.46 25.38 21.15
C PRO A 12 -62.22 24.07 21.89
N ALA A 13 -63.33 23.46 22.25
CA ALA A 13 -63.56 22.28 23.07
C ALA A 13 -63.05 20.95 22.50
N PRO A 14 -62.98 19.88 23.35
CA PRO A 14 -62.50 18.56 22.98
C PRO A 14 -63.58 17.77 22.23
N GLY A 15 -63.17 17.16 21.11
CA GLY A 15 -64.06 16.35 20.31
C GLY A 15 -63.37 15.25 19.51
N ALA A 16 -63.62 14.01 19.91
CA ALA A 16 -63.72 12.77 19.19
C ALA A 16 -62.43 12.02 18.83
N PRO A 17 -62.40 10.71 19.09
CA PRO A 17 -61.31 9.80 18.70
C PRO A 17 -61.49 9.38 17.23
N GLY A 18 -60.50 9.68 16.41
CA GLY A 18 -60.47 9.36 14.98
C GLY A 18 -59.22 8.63 14.56
N GLU A 19 -59.41 7.39 14.25
CA GLU A 19 -58.78 6.61 13.20
C GLU A 19 -57.25 6.40 13.20
N GLY A 20 -56.93 5.11 13.28
CA GLY A 20 -55.61 4.52 13.16
C GLY A 20 -54.85 4.93 11.91
N THR A 21 -53.73 5.62 12.10
CA THR A 21 -52.71 5.71 11.10
C THR A 21 -51.89 4.43 11.14
N GLY A 22 -52.11 3.59 10.14
CA GLY A 22 -51.31 2.39 9.89
C GLY A 22 -49.82 2.71 9.87
N ARG A 23 -49.13 2.27 10.89
CA ARG A 23 -47.65 2.18 10.85
C ARG A 23 -47.27 1.18 9.76
N GLY A 24 -46.89 1.71 8.60
CA GLY A 24 -46.23 0.91 7.59
C GLY A 24 -45.03 0.16 8.18
N PRO A 25 -44.70 -1.00 7.65
CA PRO A 25 -43.59 -1.79 8.17
C PRO A 25 -42.33 -0.94 8.21
N VAL A 26 -41.73 -0.80 9.41
CA VAL A 26 -40.44 -0.20 9.61
C VAL A 26 -39.45 -1.02 8.77
N ALA A 27 -38.97 -0.44 7.68
CA ALA A 27 -37.95 -1.05 6.85
C ALA A 27 -36.73 -1.29 7.73
N GLY A 28 -36.49 -2.55 8.07
CA GLY A 28 -35.29 -2.97 8.80
C GLY A 28 -34.03 -2.47 8.10
N PRO A 29 -32.93 -2.27 8.82
CA PRO A 29 -31.70 -1.80 8.23
C PRO A 29 -31.30 -2.75 7.08
N ARG A 30 -31.24 -2.19 5.86
CA ARG A 30 -30.78 -2.94 4.69
C ARG A 30 -29.42 -3.53 5.03
N PRO A 31 -29.21 -4.84 4.87
CA PRO A 31 -27.92 -5.43 5.10
C PRO A 31 -26.90 -4.67 4.25
N ALA A 32 -25.87 -4.12 4.91
CA ALA A 32 -24.76 -3.49 4.22
C ALA A 32 -24.30 -4.44 3.13
N ARG A 33 -24.33 -3.97 1.87
CA ARG A 33 -23.81 -4.75 0.73
C ARG A 33 -22.38 -5.16 1.10
N ALA A 34 -22.23 -6.41 1.49
CA ALA A 34 -20.91 -7.00 1.62
C ALA A 34 -20.18 -6.71 0.31
N HIS A 35 -19.15 -5.86 0.38
CA HIS A 35 -18.22 -5.67 -0.71
C HIS A 35 -17.69 -7.08 -1.03
N ARG A 36 -18.28 -7.74 -2.01
CA ARG A 36 -17.72 -8.96 -2.57
C ARG A 36 -16.35 -8.56 -3.06
N LEU A 37 -15.32 -8.89 -2.29
CA LEU A 37 -13.94 -8.84 -2.72
C LEU A 37 -13.92 -9.59 -4.06
N ARG A 38 -13.82 -8.84 -5.15
CA ARG A 38 -13.71 -9.40 -6.50
C ARG A 38 -12.51 -10.34 -6.44
N ARG A 39 -12.77 -11.64 -6.50
CA ARG A 39 -11.71 -12.64 -6.64
C ARG A 39 -10.86 -12.19 -7.82
N PRO A 40 -9.54 -12.00 -7.67
CA PRO A 40 -8.71 -11.83 -8.84
C PRO A 40 -8.90 -13.14 -9.64
N GLY A 41 -9.61 -13.04 -10.75
CA GLY A 41 -9.85 -14.20 -11.60
C GLY A 41 -8.49 -14.74 -12.03
N LEU A 42 -8.37 -16.06 -12.21
CA LEU A 42 -7.22 -16.73 -12.82
C LEU A 42 -6.74 -15.97 -14.09
N VAL A 43 -7.67 -15.30 -14.78
CA VAL A 43 -7.39 -14.39 -15.90
C VAL A 43 -6.38 -13.29 -15.54
N GLY A 44 -6.48 -12.63 -14.36
CA GLY A 44 -5.54 -11.59 -13.98
C GLY A 44 -4.14 -12.11 -13.65
N LEU A 45 -4.03 -13.37 -13.16
CA LEU A 45 -2.73 -14.01 -12.89
C LEU A 45 -1.98 -14.40 -14.16
N VAL A 46 -2.69 -14.62 -15.28
CA VAL A 46 -2.07 -15.01 -16.56
C VAL A 46 -1.92 -13.81 -17.50
N VAL A 47 -2.94 -12.96 -17.59
CA VAL A 47 -2.93 -11.83 -18.53
C VAL A 47 -1.86 -10.79 -18.19
N GLN A 48 -1.65 -10.51 -16.89
CA GLN A 48 -0.69 -9.50 -16.50
C GLN A 48 0.77 -9.87 -16.84
N PRO A 49 1.30 -11.07 -16.53
CA PRO A 49 2.67 -11.41 -16.91
C PRO A 49 2.83 -11.49 -18.44
N LEU A 50 1.80 -11.92 -19.20
CA LEU A 50 1.84 -11.90 -20.64
C LEU A 50 1.90 -10.46 -21.17
N ALA A 51 1.14 -9.54 -20.62
CA ALA A 51 1.18 -8.13 -21.00
C ALA A 51 2.56 -7.50 -20.68
N ILE A 52 3.14 -7.83 -19.51
CA ILE A 52 4.49 -7.37 -19.13
C ILE A 52 5.53 -7.93 -20.12
N ALA A 53 5.47 -9.23 -20.42
CA ALA A 53 6.40 -9.87 -21.37
C ALA A 53 6.26 -9.29 -22.78
N ALA A 54 5.03 -9.05 -23.23
CA ALA A 54 4.76 -8.41 -24.53
C ALA A 54 5.31 -6.96 -24.55
N ALA A 55 5.13 -6.20 -23.48
CA ALA A 55 5.65 -4.83 -23.39
C ALA A 55 7.19 -4.80 -23.36
N LEU A 56 7.82 -5.71 -22.61
CA LEU A 56 9.29 -5.84 -22.60
C LEU A 56 9.82 -6.29 -23.98
N GLY A 57 9.15 -7.24 -24.64
CA GLY A 57 9.49 -7.66 -26.00
C GLY A 57 9.36 -6.53 -27.01
N ALA A 58 8.26 -5.79 -26.97
CA ALA A 58 8.07 -4.60 -27.80
C ALA A 58 9.12 -3.53 -27.55
N PHE A 59 9.48 -3.29 -26.28
CA PHE A 59 10.54 -2.38 -25.91
C PHE A 59 11.91 -2.84 -26.44
N ALA A 60 12.23 -4.12 -26.36
CA ALA A 60 13.49 -4.67 -26.86
C ALA A 60 13.58 -4.56 -28.41
N ILE A 61 12.49 -4.86 -29.12
CA ILE A 61 12.40 -4.69 -30.57
C ILE A 61 12.57 -3.22 -30.93
N TRP A 62 11.86 -2.32 -30.24
CA TRP A 62 11.98 -0.90 -30.47
C TRP A 62 13.43 -0.42 -30.22
N LEU A 63 14.07 -0.85 -29.16
CA LEU A 63 15.45 -0.49 -28.82
C LEU A 63 16.45 -0.93 -29.91
N ALA A 64 16.20 -2.10 -30.53
CA ALA A 64 17.03 -2.64 -31.60
C ALA A 64 16.84 -1.94 -32.96
N THR A 65 15.63 -1.37 -33.21
CA THR A 65 15.25 -0.81 -34.50
C THR A 65 15.18 0.72 -34.53
N ALA A 66 15.14 1.38 -33.37
CA ALA A 66 14.99 2.82 -33.30
C ALA A 66 16.27 3.57 -33.74
N ASP A 67 16.07 4.67 -34.44
CA ASP A 67 17.16 5.61 -34.75
C ASP A 67 17.55 6.36 -33.49
N LEU A 68 18.55 5.86 -32.78
CA LEU A 68 19.11 6.44 -31.58
C LEU A 68 20.31 7.31 -31.90
N THR A 69 20.36 8.50 -31.30
CA THR A 69 21.58 9.32 -31.29
C THR A 69 22.70 8.61 -30.53
N ALA A 70 23.94 9.03 -30.72
CA ALA A 70 25.07 8.44 -30.00
C ALA A 70 24.90 8.48 -28.48
N GLY A 71 24.38 9.60 -27.93
CA GLY A 71 24.11 9.76 -26.52
C GLY A 71 22.99 8.83 -26.01
N GLU A 72 21.88 8.72 -26.78
CA GLU A 72 20.79 7.80 -26.44
C GLU A 72 21.25 6.35 -26.46
N ARG A 73 22.02 5.95 -27.48
CA ARG A 73 22.57 4.58 -27.63
C ARG A 73 23.50 4.21 -26.48
N THR A 74 24.36 5.14 -26.04
CA THR A 74 25.23 4.91 -24.90
C THR A 74 24.46 4.80 -23.59
N THR A 75 23.40 5.59 -23.41
CA THR A 75 22.59 5.59 -22.18
C THR A 75 21.63 4.41 -22.12
N LEU A 76 21.09 3.99 -23.27
CA LEU A 76 20.17 2.84 -23.38
C LEU A 76 20.90 1.55 -23.72
N ASP A 77 22.20 1.46 -23.46
CA ASP A 77 22.96 0.22 -23.60
C ASP A 77 22.36 -0.88 -22.71
N PRO A 78 22.08 -2.08 -23.26
CA PRO A 78 21.44 -3.16 -22.50
C PRO A 78 22.18 -3.56 -21.22
N ALA A 79 23.50 -3.52 -21.20
CA ALA A 79 24.29 -3.84 -20.01
C ALA A 79 24.05 -2.79 -18.92
N ARG A 80 24.03 -1.51 -19.28
CA ARG A 80 23.72 -0.42 -18.33
C ARG A 80 22.28 -0.49 -17.79
N ILE A 81 21.33 -0.84 -18.64
CA ILE A 81 19.93 -1.02 -18.20
C ILE A 81 19.85 -2.15 -17.16
N LEU A 82 20.59 -3.25 -17.37
CA LEU A 82 20.66 -4.35 -16.41
C LEU A 82 21.30 -3.92 -15.08
N ASP A 83 22.43 -3.17 -15.14
CA ASP A 83 23.09 -2.64 -13.95
C ASP A 83 22.15 -1.72 -13.16
N TYR A 84 21.51 -0.76 -13.82
CA TYR A 84 20.53 0.15 -13.17
C TYR A 84 19.33 -0.61 -12.61
N THR A 85 18.89 -1.68 -13.27
CA THR A 85 17.83 -2.55 -12.76
C THR A 85 18.28 -3.28 -11.50
N GLY A 86 19.51 -3.78 -11.48
CA GLY A 86 20.12 -4.42 -10.31
C GLY A 86 20.21 -3.46 -9.11
N GLU A 87 20.72 -2.25 -9.32
CA GLU A 87 20.77 -1.21 -8.28
C GLU A 87 19.37 -0.84 -7.76
N HIS A 88 18.40 -0.71 -8.68
CA HIS A 88 17.01 -0.40 -8.33
C HIS A 88 16.36 -1.49 -7.47
N LEU A 89 16.60 -2.75 -7.82
CA LEU A 89 16.13 -3.89 -7.05
C LEU A 89 16.85 -3.98 -5.68
N ALA A 90 18.16 -3.69 -5.63
CA ALA A 90 18.90 -3.65 -4.38
C ALA A 90 18.33 -2.60 -3.40
N LEU A 91 18.06 -1.38 -3.87
CA LEU A 91 17.39 -0.34 -3.08
C LEU A 91 16.02 -0.80 -2.59
N THR A 92 15.21 -1.35 -3.50
CA THR A 92 13.85 -1.80 -3.21
C THR A 92 13.84 -2.91 -2.16
N PHE A 93 14.61 -3.97 -2.36
CA PHE A 93 14.60 -5.11 -1.46
C PHE A 93 15.32 -4.87 -0.14
N ALA A 94 16.39 -4.06 -0.12
CA ALA A 94 17.02 -3.65 1.14
C ALA A 94 16.03 -2.84 2.00
N SER A 95 15.34 -1.88 1.40
CA SER A 95 14.31 -1.10 2.10
C SER A 95 13.13 -1.98 2.54
N ALA A 96 12.65 -2.88 1.68
CA ALA A 96 11.57 -3.81 2.01
C ALA A 96 11.93 -4.72 3.18
N ALA A 97 13.13 -5.29 3.19
CA ALA A 97 13.60 -6.14 4.28
C ALA A 97 13.56 -5.41 5.63
N ILE A 98 14.06 -4.18 5.68
CA ILE A 98 14.04 -3.35 6.89
C ILE A 98 12.60 -3.01 7.30
N VAL A 99 11.74 -2.64 6.34
CA VAL A 99 10.31 -2.40 6.61
C VAL A 99 9.66 -3.62 7.24
N LEU A 100 9.90 -4.82 6.70
CA LEU A 100 9.31 -6.05 7.22
C LEU A 100 9.82 -6.37 8.63
N VAL A 101 11.14 -6.27 8.85
CA VAL A 101 11.78 -6.52 10.16
C VAL A 101 11.24 -5.58 11.23
N ILE A 102 10.91 -4.33 10.89
CA ILE A 102 10.39 -3.35 11.84
C ILE A 102 8.86 -3.42 11.94
N ALA A 103 8.16 -3.35 10.81
CA ALA A 103 6.71 -3.15 10.79
C ALA A 103 5.92 -4.38 11.24
N LEU A 104 6.37 -5.59 10.93
CA LEU A 104 5.65 -6.81 11.33
C LEU A 104 5.67 -7.01 12.85
N PRO A 105 6.84 -7.02 13.55
CA PRO A 105 6.85 -7.15 14.99
C PRO A 105 6.17 -5.97 15.69
N LEU A 106 6.40 -4.74 15.21
CA LEU A 106 5.77 -3.55 15.77
C LEU A 106 4.24 -3.62 15.63
N GLY A 107 3.72 -4.03 14.47
CA GLY A 107 2.30 -4.23 14.26
C GLY A 107 1.70 -5.27 15.20
N VAL A 108 2.39 -6.40 15.42
CA VAL A 108 1.97 -7.40 16.40
C VAL A 108 1.93 -6.81 17.81
N VAL A 109 2.98 -6.12 18.25
CA VAL A 109 3.07 -5.52 19.58
C VAL A 109 1.96 -4.50 19.82
N LEU A 110 1.68 -3.64 18.84
CA LEU A 110 0.66 -2.59 18.94
C LEU A 110 -0.79 -3.13 19.00
N THR A 111 -1.02 -4.39 18.64
CA THR A 111 -2.33 -5.02 18.86
C THR A 111 -2.53 -5.53 20.29
N ARG A 112 -1.47 -5.63 21.11
CA ARG A 112 -1.52 -6.18 22.47
C ARG A 112 -1.95 -5.12 23.48
N ALA A 113 -2.72 -5.54 24.49
CA ALA A 113 -3.35 -4.67 25.47
C ALA A 113 -2.43 -3.58 26.08
N PRO A 114 -1.19 -3.88 26.55
CA PRO A 114 -0.34 -2.88 27.17
C PRO A 114 0.11 -1.77 26.20
N PHE A 115 0.27 -2.09 24.89
CA PHE A 115 0.81 -1.18 23.89
C PHE A 115 -0.26 -0.57 22.96
N ARG A 116 -1.51 -0.99 23.04
CA ARG A 116 -2.59 -0.54 22.16
C ARG A 116 -2.82 0.98 22.21
N ARG A 117 -2.54 1.62 23.35
CA ARG A 117 -2.63 3.09 23.47
C ARG A 117 -1.58 3.84 22.66
N ALA A 118 -0.43 3.22 22.41
CA ALA A 118 0.65 3.80 21.61
C ALA A 118 0.40 3.66 20.07
N SER A 119 -0.59 2.87 19.66
CA SER A 119 -0.85 2.64 18.23
C SER A 119 -1.22 3.92 17.48
N GLY A 120 -2.04 4.80 18.08
CA GLY A 120 -2.42 6.08 17.49
C GLY A 120 -1.22 6.98 17.16
N PRO A 121 -0.41 7.36 18.16
CA PRO A 121 0.80 8.17 17.94
C PRO A 121 1.78 7.53 16.95
N ILE A 122 2.04 6.23 17.05
CA ILE A 122 2.98 5.53 16.14
C ILE A 122 2.46 5.53 14.70
N LEU A 123 1.17 5.25 14.50
CA LEU A 123 0.55 5.34 13.17
C LEU A 123 0.56 6.78 12.63
N ALA A 124 0.41 7.79 13.50
CA ALA A 124 0.49 9.20 13.08
C ALA A 124 1.89 9.55 12.59
N VAL A 125 2.95 9.10 13.27
CA VAL A 125 4.35 9.28 12.82
C VAL A 125 4.60 8.55 11.50
N ALA A 126 4.16 7.31 11.38
CA ALA A 126 4.30 6.55 10.14
C ALA A 126 3.51 7.20 8.97
N ASN A 127 2.32 7.73 9.26
CA ASN A 127 1.51 8.46 8.28
C ASN A 127 2.18 9.77 7.83
N PHE A 128 2.84 10.49 8.74
CA PHE A 128 3.61 11.67 8.39
C PHE A 128 4.72 11.34 7.39
N GLY A 129 5.48 10.25 7.60
CA GLY A 129 6.50 9.80 6.68
C GLY A 129 5.96 9.49 5.27
N GLN A 130 4.76 8.93 5.16
CA GLN A 130 4.12 8.64 3.87
C GLN A 130 3.44 9.87 3.24
N ALA A 131 2.95 10.81 4.04
CA ALA A 131 2.30 12.03 3.56
C ALA A 131 3.32 13.07 3.06
N ALA A 132 4.56 13.00 3.54
CA ALA A 132 5.62 13.89 3.07
C ALA A 132 5.91 13.64 1.58
N PRO A 133 6.23 14.69 0.79
CA PRO A 133 6.69 14.50 -0.58
C PRO A 133 7.91 13.57 -0.61
N ALA A 134 7.82 12.43 -1.33
CA ALA A 134 8.86 11.40 -1.31
C ALA A 134 10.24 11.95 -1.69
N ILE A 135 10.31 12.80 -2.72
CA ILE A 135 11.56 13.46 -3.13
C ILE A 135 12.10 14.39 -2.02
N GLY A 136 11.23 15.14 -1.34
CA GLY A 136 11.61 16.01 -0.23
C GLY A 136 12.20 15.21 0.93
N LEU A 137 11.61 14.06 1.27
CA LEU A 137 12.09 13.17 2.31
C LEU A 137 13.48 12.58 1.96
N VAL A 138 13.67 12.14 0.69
CA VAL A 138 14.94 11.62 0.19
C VAL A 138 16.04 12.68 0.30
N VAL A 139 15.79 13.89 -0.19
CA VAL A 139 16.78 14.99 -0.18
C VAL A 139 17.07 15.47 1.25
N LEU A 140 16.02 15.61 2.09
CA LEU A 140 16.19 16.03 3.48
C LEU A 140 17.08 15.05 4.26
N LEU A 141 16.81 13.74 4.13
CA LEU A 141 17.61 12.74 4.83
C LEU A 141 19.03 12.65 4.27
N ALA A 142 19.22 12.83 2.96
CA ALA A 142 20.54 12.90 2.37
C ALA A 142 21.35 14.09 2.87
N SER A 143 20.70 15.22 3.15
CA SER A 143 21.37 16.40 3.73
C SER A 143 21.94 16.16 5.13
N TRP A 144 21.35 15.25 5.90
CA TRP A 144 21.78 14.89 7.25
C TRP A 144 22.68 13.65 7.30
N LEU A 145 22.38 12.62 6.49
CA LEU A 145 23.08 11.33 6.50
C LEU A 145 24.16 11.22 5.43
N GLY A 146 24.32 12.26 4.59
CA GLY A 146 25.14 12.23 3.40
C GLY A 146 24.45 11.61 2.19
N PHE A 147 24.90 12.00 1.01
CA PHE A 147 24.42 11.50 -0.27
C PHE A 147 24.89 10.06 -0.48
N SER A 148 24.02 9.09 -0.18
CA SER A 148 24.42 7.69 -0.13
C SER A 148 23.24 6.74 -0.29
N PHE A 149 23.56 5.50 -0.66
CA PHE A 149 22.61 4.38 -0.66
C PHE A 149 21.88 4.24 0.69
N ARG A 150 22.57 4.43 1.82
CA ARG A 150 21.99 4.32 3.16
C ARG A 150 20.92 5.40 3.40
N ALA A 151 21.17 6.63 3.01
CA ALA A 151 20.20 7.72 3.13
C ALA A 151 18.93 7.43 2.30
N ALA A 152 19.11 6.92 1.07
CA ALA A 152 17.99 6.49 0.23
C ALA A 152 17.17 5.39 0.90
N VAL A 153 17.82 4.35 1.43
CA VAL A 153 17.14 3.25 2.12
C VAL A 153 16.34 3.74 3.32
N VAL A 154 16.91 4.62 4.16
CA VAL A 154 16.19 5.19 5.32
C VAL A 154 14.95 5.98 4.87
N ALA A 155 15.08 6.81 3.83
CA ALA A 155 13.95 7.57 3.28
C ALA A 155 12.84 6.64 2.77
N LEU A 156 13.22 5.62 2.00
CA LEU A 156 12.29 4.65 1.44
C LEU A 156 11.59 3.82 2.53
N VAL A 157 12.31 3.45 3.60
CA VAL A 157 11.73 2.75 4.77
C VAL A 157 10.67 3.60 5.43
N LEU A 158 10.96 4.87 5.74
CA LEU A 158 9.99 5.78 6.34
C LEU A 158 8.76 5.99 5.46
N TYR A 159 8.96 6.03 4.14
CA TYR A 159 7.88 6.19 3.18
C TYR A 159 6.97 4.96 3.08
N ALA A 160 7.53 3.74 3.17
CA ALA A 160 6.80 2.50 2.91
C ALA A 160 6.38 1.71 4.15
N ILE A 161 6.76 2.15 5.36
CA ILE A 161 6.49 1.38 6.60
C ILE A 161 4.99 1.32 6.94
N LEU A 162 4.22 2.38 6.64
CA LEU A 162 2.83 2.52 7.05
C LEU A 162 1.91 1.41 6.50
N PRO A 163 1.93 1.06 5.19
CA PRO A 163 1.08 0.00 4.66
C PRO A 163 1.27 -1.34 5.35
N VAL A 164 2.53 -1.73 5.62
CA VAL A 164 2.83 -2.99 6.29
C VAL A 164 2.38 -2.96 7.75
N LEU A 165 2.72 -1.90 8.48
CA LEU A 165 2.33 -1.72 9.87
C LEU A 165 0.80 -1.77 10.04
N ARG A 166 0.09 -0.98 9.24
CA ARG A 166 -1.37 -0.86 9.30
C ARG A 166 -2.07 -2.17 8.94
N ASN A 167 -1.63 -2.84 7.86
CA ASN A 167 -2.24 -4.10 7.44
C ASN A 167 -1.90 -5.25 8.39
N THR A 168 -0.73 -5.25 9.05
CA THR A 168 -0.42 -6.19 10.11
C THR A 168 -1.40 -6.03 11.28
N MET A 169 -1.64 -4.82 11.73
CA MET A 169 -2.59 -4.54 12.82
C MET A 169 -4.02 -4.92 12.42
N ILE A 170 -4.49 -4.52 11.23
CA ILE A 170 -5.83 -4.83 10.73
C ILE A 170 -5.99 -6.35 10.59
N GLY A 171 -5.01 -7.04 10.01
CA GLY A 171 -5.04 -8.49 9.84
C GLY A 171 -5.23 -9.23 11.17
N LEU A 172 -4.45 -8.87 12.19
CA LEU A 172 -4.56 -9.48 13.51
C LEU A 172 -5.88 -9.13 14.22
N GLN A 173 -6.36 -7.90 14.06
CA GLN A 173 -7.64 -7.45 14.66
C GLN A 173 -8.86 -8.02 13.96
N SER A 174 -8.74 -8.48 12.72
CA SER A 174 -9.82 -9.10 11.95
C SER A 174 -10.05 -10.58 12.27
N VAL A 175 -9.18 -11.21 13.06
CA VAL A 175 -9.36 -12.61 13.48
C VAL A 175 -10.54 -12.71 14.44
N ASP A 176 -11.44 -13.67 14.18
CA ASP A 176 -12.61 -13.89 15.03
C ASP A 176 -12.19 -14.20 16.47
N ALA A 177 -12.69 -13.41 17.42
CA ALA A 177 -12.40 -13.56 18.84
C ALA A 177 -12.78 -14.96 19.38
N ARG A 178 -13.81 -15.61 18.79
CA ARG A 178 -14.22 -16.96 19.15
C ARG A 178 -13.13 -17.98 18.89
N LEU A 179 -12.35 -17.85 17.82
CA LEU A 179 -11.23 -18.73 17.51
C LEU A 179 -10.09 -18.55 18.52
N VAL A 180 -9.84 -17.31 18.92
CA VAL A 180 -8.85 -16.97 19.94
C VAL A 180 -9.26 -17.54 21.30
N GLU A 181 -10.53 -17.39 21.67
CA GLU A 181 -11.07 -17.93 22.92
C GLU A 181 -11.08 -19.46 22.93
N ALA A 182 -11.45 -20.11 21.83
CA ALA A 182 -11.39 -21.57 21.69
C ALA A 182 -9.94 -22.09 21.86
N GLY A 183 -8.96 -21.42 21.26
CA GLY A 183 -7.55 -21.76 21.45
C GLY A 183 -7.11 -21.65 22.93
N ARG A 184 -7.53 -20.59 23.62
CA ARG A 184 -7.26 -20.43 25.06
C ARG A 184 -7.97 -21.47 25.91
N GLY A 185 -9.24 -21.77 25.59
CA GLY A 185 -10.01 -22.83 26.26
C GLY A 185 -9.39 -24.20 26.11
N MET A 186 -8.69 -24.50 25.03
CA MET A 186 -7.89 -25.73 24.83
C MET A 186 -6.51 -25.68 25.55
N GLY A 187 -6.23 -24.66 26.37
CA GLY A 187 -4.98 -24.56 27.13
C GLY A 187 -3.81 -23.96 26.37
N MET A 188 -4.02 -23.35 25.19
CA MET A 188 -2.94 -22.69 24.48
C MET A 188 -2.47 -21.42 25.21
N SER A 189 -1.15 -21.24 25.34
CA SER A 189 -0.56 -20.00 25.82
C SER A 189 -0.85 -18.84 24.84
N ALA A 190 -0.75 -17.60 25.32
CA ALA A 190 -0.95 -16.42 24.45
C ALA A 190 -0.04 -16.40 23.20
N THR A 191 1.20 -16.86 23.36
CA THR A 191 2.16 -17.00 22.25
C THR A 191 1.75 -18.11 21.29
N ALA A 192 1.27 -19.25 21.80
CA ALA A 192 0.78 -20.35 20.96
C ALA A 192 -0.45 -19.92 20.15
N VAL A 193 -1.39 -19.18 20.75
CA VAL A 193 -2.56 -18.62 20.05
C VAL A 193 -2.10 -17.64 18.96
N LEU A 194 -1.15 -16.77 19.26
CA LEU A 194 -0.62 -15.82 18.26
C LEU A 194 -0.07 -16.57 17.03
N PHE A 195 0.84 -17.53 17.24
CA PHE A 195 1.54 -18.17 16.12
C PHE A 195 0.71 -19.24 15.40
N ARG A 196 -0.21 -19.92 16.09
CA ARG A 196 -1.00 -21.03 15.53
C ARG A 196 -2.40 -20.64 15.06
N VAL A 197 -2.95 -19.52 15.57
CA VAL A 197 -4.31 -19.09 15.23
C VAL A 197 -4.30 -17.70 14.57
N GLU A 198 -3.83 -16.68 15.29
CA GLU A 198 -3.97 -15.30 14.84
C GLU A 198 -3.11 -15.01 13.59
N LEU A 199 -1.81 -15.30 13.61
CA LEU A 199 -0.91 -15.01 12.48
C LEU A 199 -1.31 -15.74 11.20
N PRO A 200 -1.58 -17.06 11.18
CA PRO A 200 -1.97 -17.74 9.95
C PRO A 200 -3.24 -17.15 9.31
N LEU A 201 -4.20 -16.73 10.14
CA LEU A 201 -5.44 -16.11 9.66
C LEU A 201 -5.25 -14.66 9.22
N ALA A 202 -4.29 -13.94 9.81
CA ALA A 202 -3.95 -12.57 9.46
C ALA A 202 -3.08 -12.44 8.18
N VAL A 203 -2.34 -13.50 7.81
CA VAL A 203 -1.38 -13.52 6.68
C VAL A 203 -1.96 -12.92 5.39
N PRO A 204 -3.17 -13.23 4.91
CA PRO A 204 -3.67 -12.67 3.66
C PRO A 204 -3.76 -11.14 3.67
N VAL A 205 -4.16 -10.55 4.80
CA VAL A 205 -4.25 -9.09 4.96
C VAL A 205 -2.86 -8.48 5.10
N MET A 206 -1.96 -9.13 5.85
CA MET A 206 -0.57 -8.71 5.99
C MET A 206 0.15 -8.69 4.63
N LEU A 207 -0.01 -9.74 3.82
CA LEU A 207 0.57 -9.83 2.48
C LEU A 207 0.08 -8.72 1.55
N SER A 208 -1.19 -8.33 1.65
CA SER A 208 -1.71 -7.18 0.90
C SER A 208 -0.98 -5.88 1.26
N GLY A 209 -0.67 -5.67 2.54
CA GLY A 209 0.14 -4.53 3.00
C GLY A 209 1.59 -4.58 2.49
N ILE A 210 2.21 -5.75 2.53
CA ILE A 210 3.56 -5.99 2.02
C ILE A 210 3.62 -5.70 0.52
N ARG A 211 2.67 -6.21 -0.26
CA ARG A 211 2.57 -5.94 -1.69
C ARG A 211 2.45 -4.45 -1.98
N THR A 212 1.58 -3.74 -1.26
CA THR A 212 1.43 -2.29 -1.40
C THR A 212 2.74 -1.56 -1.11
N ALA A 213 3.44 -1.94 -0.05
CA ALA A 213 4.74 -1.35 0.29
C ALA A 213 5.80 -1.62 -0.79
N LEU A 214 5.86 -2.84 -1.33
CA LEU A 214 6.79 -3.19 -2.41
C LEU A 214 6.56 -2.35 -3.67
N VAL A 215 5.32 -2.19 -4.10
CA VAL A 215 4.96 -1.36 -5.27
C VAL A 215 5.34 0.11 -5.03
N LEU A 216 5.07 0.63 -3.82
CA LEU A 216 5.47 1.99 -3.43
C LEU A 216 7.00 2.14 -3.45
N LEU A 217 7.73 1.15 -2.92
CA LEU A 217 9.20 1.16 -2.90
C LEU A 217 9.79 1.18 -4.31
N VAL A 218 9.30 0.32 -5.21
CA VAL A 218 9.77 0.32 -6.61
C VAL A 218 9.55 1.69 -7.26
N GLY A 219 8.35 2.26 -7.15
CA GLY A 219 8.09 3.57 -7.73
C GLY A 219 8.95 4.68 -7.13
N SER A 220 9.11 4.68 -5.81
CA SER A 220 9.84 5.75 -5.09
C SER A 220 11.37 5.57 -5.17
N ALA A 221 11.89 4.35 -5.37
CA ALA A 221 13.33 4.11 -5.54
C ALA A 221 13.91 4.86 -6.74
N ALA A 222 13.09 5.18 -7.76
CA ALA A 222 13.52 6.05 -8.86
C ALA A 222 13.98 7.44 -8.38
N LEU A 223 13.45 7.94 -7.26
CA LEU A 223 13.82 9.23 -6.68
C LEU A 223 15.19 9.20 -5.96
N ALA A 224 15.69 8.02 -5.61
CA ALA A 224 17.00 7.86 -4.98
C ALA A 224 18.16 8.33 -5.89
N THR A 225 17.92 8.40 -7.18
CA THR A 225 18.86 8.95 -8.17
C THR A 225 19.23 10.41 -7.89
N PHE A 226 18.32 11.22 -7.35
CA PHE A 226 18.58 12.64 -7.02
C PHE A 226 19.65 12.81 -5.94
N ILE A 227 19.96 11.77 -5.19
CA ILE A 227 21.02 11.74 -4.18
C ILE A 227 22.17 10.81 -4.55
N GLY A 228 22.26 10.43 -5.83
CA GLY A 228 23.36 9.58 -6.34
C GLY A 228 23.28 8.12 -5.90
N ALA A 229 22.13 7.63 -5.45
CA ALA A 229 21.98 6.25 -4.99
C ALA A 229 21.78 5.22 -6.13
N GLY A 230 21.76 5.68 -7.39
CA GLY A 230 21.67 4.81 -8.56
C GLY A 230 20.24 4.39 -8.94
N GLY A 231 20.15 3.33 -9.75
CA GLY A 231 18.90 2.71 -10.17
C GLY A 231 18.31 3.27 -11.48
N LEU A 232 17.19 2.68 -11.91
CA LEU A 232 16.48 3.04 -13.17
C LEU A 232 16.06 4.52 -13.24
N GLY A 233 15.97 5.22 -12.11
CA GLY A 233 15.74 6.65 -12.07
C GLY A 233 16.80 7.47 -12.81
N LEU A 234 18.04 6.94 -12.95
CA LEU A 234 19.09 7.60 -13.75
C LEU A 234 18.68 7.82 -15.20
N LEU A 235 17.95 6.90 -15.80
CA LEU A 235 17.44 7.07 -17.16
C LEU A 235 16.44 8.22 -17.22
N ILE A 236 15.57 8.35 -16.20
CA ILE A 236 14.57 9.41 -16.13
C ILE A 236 15.26 10.77 -15.98
N THR A 237 16.16 10.90 -15.01
CA THR A 237 16.86 12.16 -14.75
C THR A 237 17.80 12.55 -15.90
N THR A 238 18.51 11.61 -16.49
CA THR A 238 19.34 11.86 -17.69
C THR A 238 18.49 12.31 -18.87
N GLY A 239 17.36 11.63 -19.09
CA GLY A 239 16.43 11.99 -20.16
C GLY A 239 15.85 13.40 -20.02
N VAL A 240 15.54 13.82 -18.79
CA VAL A 240 15.09 15.20 -18.49
C VAL A 240 16.22 16.20 -18.67
N ASN A 241 17.36 15.97 -18.04
CA ASN A 241 18.47 16.94 -17.99
C ASN A 241 19.14 17.18 -19.36
N LEU A 242 19.21 16.16 -20.20
CA LEU A 242 19.82 16.21 -21.52
C LEU A 242 18.80 16.36 -22.66
N PHE A 243 17.52 16.56 -22.34
CA PHE A 243 16.44 16.64 -23.32
C PHE A 243 16.41 15.46 -24.30
N LEU A 244 16.55 14.22 -23.74
CA LEU A 244 16.49 12.96 -24.48
C LEU A 244 15.16 12.23 -24.20
N PRO A 245 14.08 12.54 -24.94
CA PRO A 245 12.74 12.00 -24.67
C PRO A 245 12.69 10.48 -24.72
N LYS A 246 13.44 9.86 -25.62
CA LYS A 246 13.49 8.39 -25.76
C LYS A 246 14.07 7.74 -24.52
N VAL A 247 15.12 8.33 -23.90
CA VAL A 247 15.73 7.84 -22.65
C VAL A 247 14.77 8.02 -21.49
N LEU A 248 14.13 9.18 -21.37
CA LEU A 248 13.12 9.48 -20.35
C LEU A 248 11.99 8.48 -20.36
N VAL A 249 11.38 8.25 -21.54
CA VAL A 249 10.24 7.33 -21.69
C VAL A 249 10.68 5.89 -21.41
N SER A 250 11.88 5.50 -21.85
CA SER A 250 12.44 4.17 -21.57
C SER A 250 12.60 3.94 -20.06
N GLY A 251 13.19 4.89 -19.33
CA GLY A 251 13.34 4.81 -17.88
C GLY A 251 11.99 4.70 -17.17
N ALA A 252 11.03 5.57 -17.51
CA ALA A 252 9.70 5.54 -16.93
C ALA A 252 8.96 4.22 -17.20
N LEU A 253 9.05 3.71 -18.44
CA LEU A 253 8.46 2.43 -18.84
C LEU A 253 9.06 1.28 -18.06
N LEU A 254 10.40 1.21 -17.94
CA LEU A 254 11.09 0.14 -17.22
C LEU A 254 10.72 0.12 -15.74
N VAL A 255 10.67 1.29 -15.07
CA VAL A 255 10.20 1.38 -13.67
C VAL A 255 8.76 0.92 -13.53
N ALA A 256 7.87 1.34 -14.46
CA ALA A 256 6.47 0.92 -14.42
C ALA A 256 6.30 -0.59 -14.64
N LEU A 257 7.03 -1.18 -15.60
CA LEU A 257 7.00 -2.63 -15.86
C LEU A 257 7.56 -3.42 -14.68
N LEU A 258 8.62 -2.92 -14.03
CA LEU A 258 9.19 -3.52 -12.83
C LEU A 258 8.19 -3.48 -11.66
N ALA A 259 7.49 -2.35 -11.46
CA ALA A 259 6.46 -2.22 -10.45
C ALA A 259 5.29 -3.19 -10.69
N LEU A 260 4.84 -3.33 -11.96
CA LEU A 260 3.81 -4.29 -12.34
C LEU A 260 4.25 -5.74 -12.14
N LEU A 261 5.50 -6.06 -12.40
CA LEU A 261 6.07 -7.39 -12.18
C LEU A 261 6.08 -7.73 -10.69
N ILE A 262 6.55 -6.82 -9.84
CA ILE A 262 6.56 -6.98 -8.38
C ILE A 262 5.15 -7.09 -7.82
N ASP A 263 4.19 -6.29 -8.31
CA ASP A 263 2.79 -6.40 -7.94
C ASP A 263 2.19 -7.76 -8.32
N TRP A 264 2.51 -8.27 -9.51
CA TRP A 264 2.10 -9.59 -9.94
C TRP A 264 2.69 -10.70 -9.06
N LEU A 265 3.99 -10.66 -8.78
CA LEU A 265 4.65 -11.60 -7.87
C LEU A 265 4.00 -11.58 -6.49
N GLY A 266 3.71 -10.40 -5.95
CA GLY A 266 3.00 -10.24 -4.69
C GLY A 266 1.61 -10.89 -4.71
N ARG A 267 0.86 -10.76 -5.80
CA ARG A 267 -0.44 -11.45 -5.97
C ARG A 267 -0.30 -12.98 -6.02
N VAL A 268 0.73 -13.48 -6.69
CA VAL A 268 1.01 -14.91 -6.74
C VAL A 268 1.31 -15.43 -5.33
N VAL A 269 2.18 -14.75 -4.57
CA VAL A 269 2.49 -15.11 -3.18
C VAL A 269 1.23 -15.07 -2.31
N GLU A 270 0.42 -14.02 -2.42
CA GLU A 270 -0.85 -13.89 -1.69
C GLU A 270 -1.81 -15.05 -2.04
N HIS A 271 -1.90 -15.45 -3.31
CA HIS A 271 -2.75 -16.54 -3.74
C HIS A 271 -2.31 -17.89 -3.18
N VAL A 272 -1.01 -18.16 -3.15
CA VAL A 272 -0.42 -19.39 -2.64
C VAL A 272 -0.52 -19.47 -1.11
N ALA A 273 -0.28 -18.35 -0.42
CA ALA A 273 -0.27 -18.27 1.04
C ALA A 273 -1.66 -18.30 1.69
N ARG A 274 -2.75 -18.22 0.91
CA ARG A 274 -4.12 -18.31 1.46
C ARG A 274 -4.35 -19.70 2.07
N PRO A 275 -4.81 -19.79 3.33
CA PRO A 275 -5.14 -21.07 3.96
C PRO A 275 -6.20 -21.84 3.15
N LYS A 276 -6.03 -23.18 3.03
CA LYS A 276 -6.90 -24.04 2.22
C LYS A 276 -8.39 -24.03 2.63
N GLY A 277 -8.72 -23.55 3.83
CA GLY A 277 -10.11 -23.41 4.31
C GLY A 277 -10.81 -22.11 3.93
N LEU A 278 -10.09 -21.12 3.35
CA LEU A 278 -10.63 -19.83 2.92
C LEU A 278 -10.58 -19.63 1.38
N ARG A 279 -10.26 -20.70 0.65
CA ARG A 279 -10.23 -20.72 -0.83
C ARG A 279 -11.61 -20.82 -1.45
#